data_5cd20b6087877d42fe1484de8ae9884c
#
_entry.id   5cd20b6087877d42fe1484de8ae9884c
#
_cell.length_a   1.000
_cell.length_b   1.000
_cell.length_c   1.000
_cell.angle_alpha   90.00
_cell.angle_beta   90.00
_cell.angle_gamma   90.00
#
_symmetry.space_group_name_H-M   'P 1'
#
loop_
_entity.id
_entity.type
_entity.pdbx_description
1 polymer ?
#
loop_
_entity_poly.entity_id
_entity_poly.type
_entity_poly.pdbx_seq_one_letter_code
_entity_poly.pdbx_strand_id
1 'polypeptide(L)'
;MTRHSKVLGTVLAYALAAACSAPAFAQAPPAPTVTVAQPLAKRITTWDEYSGRFEAVESVEVRPRVSGFVDKVHFKDGQIVKAGDPLFTIDPRPFEIAVESAKAEITRARAQVALAVSEVERAAPLVRSGAVTERDFTQRSANLNVTEAQLQVAEANLKSAELNLEWAVVKAPISGRMSDRKVDAGNLVIGGAQGTTLLTTIVALDPIHIVFDTSEADYLRYARSSGGGDQNKTKPVLVRLADEADFEHKGTMDFVDNQFNPRSGTMRGRAVLDNKDRLFSPGIFARLRLFGGEVDGLLIPDSAIASDQMRKIVFVVGDDNVVKPAIVTLGPLHEGLRVITSGITTNDRIIVDGLANPMVRGGATVTPQPGEIKLATQ
;
A
#
# COMPACT_ATOMS: atom_id res chain seq x y z
N MET A 1 -115.40 37.13 8.71
CA MET A 1 -115.68 36.05 7.75
C MET A 1 -114.83 36.32 6.52
N THR A 2 -113.86 35.61 5.96
CA THR A 2 -113.57 34.20 6.04
C THR A 2 -112.27 33.95 5.25
N ARG A 3 -111.45 33.15 5.77
CA ARG A 3 -110.34 32.47 5.19
C ARG A 3 -110.60 31.95 3.77
N HIS A 4 -109.76 32.23 2.78
CA HIS A 4 -109.41 31.36 1.62
C HIS A 4 -108.61 32.19 0.57
N SER A 5 -107.38 32.57 0.84
CA SER A 5 -106.50 33.06 -0.22
C SER A 5 -105.01 32.98 0.14
N LYS A 6 -104.62 31.93 0.88
CA LYS A 6 -103.18 31.80 1.26
C LYS A 6 -102.55 30.47 0.83
N VAL A 7 -103.18 29.67 -0.06
CA VAL A 7 -102.64 28.33 -0.43
C VAL A 7 -102.06 28.29 -1.87
N LEU A 8 -102.26 29.26 -2.72
CA LEU A 8 -101.81 29.27 -4.09
C LEU A 8 -100.49 29.88 -4.37
N GLY A 9 -99.87 30.55 -3.36
CA GLY A 9 -98.54 31.21 -3.52
C GLY A 9 -97.30 30.36 -3.17
N THR A 10 -97.53 29.19 -2.50
CA THR A 10 -96.42 28.44 -1.94
C THR A 10 -95.96 27.26 -2.83
N VAL A 11 -96.72 26.88 -3.81
CA VAL A 11 -96.43 25.75 -4.73
C VAL A 11 -95.58 26.24 -5.93
N LEU A 12 -95.62 27.53 -6.29
CA LEU A 12 -94.82 28.06 -7.43
C LEU A 12 -93.38 28.42 -7.08
N ALA A 13 -93.06 28.54 -5.80
CA ALA A 13 -91.72 28.87 -5.34
C ALA A 13 -90.77 27.63 -5.21
N TYR A 14 -91.34 26.43 -5.09
CA TYR A 14 -90.59 25.21 -5.01
C TYR A 14 -90.22 24.59 -6.37
N ALA A 15 -90.91 24.94 -7.48
CA ALA A 15 -90.58 24.43 -8.82
C ALA A 15 -89.45 25.17 -9.52
N LEU A 16 -89.00 26.35 -9.05
CA LEU A 16 -87.89 27.12 -9.66
C LEU A 16 -86.53 26.85 -8.99
N ALA A 17 -86.46 26.18 -7.84
CA ALA A 17 -85.23 25.86 -7.12
C ALA A 17 -84.63 24.50 -7.51
N ALA A 18 -85.32 23.71 -8.31
CA ALA A 18 -84.82 22.35 -8.71
C ALA A 18 -84.13 22.30 -10.08
N ALA A 19 -83.93 23.46 -10.77
CA ALA A 19 -83.39 23.44 -12.15
C ALA A 19 -81.94 23.94 -12.25
N CYS A 20 -81.15 24.14 -11.12
CA CYS A 20 -79.77 24.64 -11.14
C CYS A 20 -78.76 23.76 -10.41
N SER A 21 -78.98 22.45 -10.25
CA SER A 21 -77.93 21.50 -9.86
C SER A 21 -77.38 20.78 -11.10
N ALA A 22 -76.69 21.51 -11.98
CA ALA A 22 -75.77 20.91 -12.92
C ALA A 22 -74.60 20.32 -12.10
N PRO A 23 -74.24 19.01 -12.33
CA PRO A 23 -73.04 18.50 -11.69
C PRO A 23 -71.87 19.33 -12.19
N ALA A 24 -71.19 20.08 -11.29
CA ALA A 24 -69.88 20.63 -11.54
C ALA A 24 -68.95 19.44 -11.80
N PHE A 25 -68.66 19.16 -13.05
CA PHE A 25 -67.55 18.30 -13.40
C PHE A 25 -66.33 18.98 -12.79
N ALA A 26 -65.87 18.49 -11.65
CA ALA A 26 -64.59 18.86 -11.09
C ALA A 26 -63.53 18.51 -12.14
N GLN A 27 -63.06 19.52 -12.87
CA GLN A 27 -61.88 19.34 -13.74
C GLN A 27 -60.77 18.82 -12.85
N ALA A 28 -60.34 17.56 -13.14
CA ALA A 28 -59.16 17.04 -12.47
C ALA A 28 -57.99 18.05 -12.62
N PRO A 29 -57.28 18.37 -11.54
CA PRO A 29 -56.17 19.32 -11.61
C PRO A 29 -55.22 18.88 -12.75
N PRO A 30 -54.69 19.82 -13.53
CA PRO A 30 -53.80 19.49 -14.64
C PRO A 30 -52.64 18.62 -14.14
N ALA A 31 -52.31 17.59 -14.90
CA ALA A 31 -51.20 16.68 -14.53
C ALA A 31 -49.88 17.47 -14.33
N PRO A 32 -49.18 17.26 -13.22
CA PRO A 32 -47.96 18.02 -12.92
C PRO A 32 -46.92 17.80 -14.02
N THR A 33 -46.27 18.89 -14.43
CA THR A 33 -45.19 18.82 -15.42
C THR A 33 -43.90 18.41 -14.72
N VAL A 34 -43.18 17.43 -15.30
CA VAL A 34 -41.92 16.91 -14.80
C VAL A 34 -40.91 16.84 -15.93
N THR A 35 -39.63 17.09 -15.64
CA THR A 35 -38.55 16.89 -16.59
C THR A 35 -38.05 15.44 -16.52
N VAL A 36 -38.04 14.76 -17.65
CA VAL A 36 -37.59 13.36 -17.74
C VAL A 36 -36.36 13.26 -18.64
N ALA A 37 -35.39 12.44 -18.24
CA ALA A 37 -34.21 12.16 -19.03
C ALA A 37 -33.85 10.67 -18.97
N GLN A 38 -33.11 10.19 -19.95
CA GLN A 38 -32.53 8.86 -19.92
C GLN A 38 -31.24 8.86 -19.10
N PRO A 39 -30.93 7.79 -18.34
CA PRO A 39 -29.65 7.65 -17.63
C PRO A 39 -28.49 7.71 -18.61
N LEU A 40 -27.41 8.36 -18.23
CA LEU A 40 -26.18 8.37 -19.01
C LEU A 40 -25.39 7.08 -18.75
N ALA A 41 -25.30 6.20 -19.74
CA ALA A 41 -24.48 5.00 -19.64
C ALA A 41 -23.01 5.38 -19.83
N LYS A 42 -22.17 5.12 -18.83
CA LYS A 42 -20.71 5.39 -18.87
C LYS A 42 -19.97 4.27 -18.16
N ARG A 43 -18.83 3.88 -18.75
CA ARG A 43 -17.86 3.02 -18.06
C ARG A 43 -17.06 3.88 -17.10
N ILE A 44 -17.04 3.49 -15.84
CA ILE A 44 -16.50 4.27 -14.73
C ILE A 44 -15.40 3.49 -14.06
N THR A 45 -14.27 4.14 -13.87
CA THR A 45 -13.18 3.63 -13.02
C THR A 45 -13.55 3.83 -11.57
N THR A 46 -13.62 2.77 -10.81
CA THR A 46 -13.82 2.82 -9.37
C THR A 46 -12.49 2.86 -8.65
N TRP A 47 -12.43 3.67 -7.60
CA TRP A 47 -11.27 3.79 -6.73
C TRP A 47 -11.69 3.53 -5.30
N ASP A 48 -10.97 2.66 -4.61
CA ASP A 48 -11.17 2.44 -3.19
C ASP A 48 -10.12 3.21 -2.40
N GLU A 49 -10.56 3.99 -1.40
CA GLU A 49 -9.70 4.84 -0.62
C GLU A 49 -9.33 4.19 0.72
N TYR A 50 -8.04 4.18 1.02
CA TYR A 50 -7.48 3.65 2.25
C TYR A 50 -6.54 4.67 2.90
N SER A 51 -6.34 4.53 4.20
CA SER A 51 -5.29 5.24 4.93
C SER A 51 -4.08 4.33 5.03
N GLY A 52 -2.90 4.86 4.69
CA GLY A 52 -1.64 4.13 4.73
C GLY A 52 -0.57 4.91 5.48
N ARG A 53 0.55 4.23 5.71
CA ARG A 53 1.76 4.81 6.30
C ARG A 53 2.95 4.49 5.41
N PHE A 54 3.84 5.46 5.22
CA PHE A 54 5.09 5.22 4.53
C PHE A 54 6.04 4.40 5.39
N GLU A 55 6.67 3.42 4.78
CA GLU A 55 7.73 2.59 5.37
C GLU A 55 8.95 2.58 4.44
N ALA A 56 10.15 2.54 5.02
CA ALA A 56 11.36 2.37 4.23
C ALA A 56 11.37 0.97 3.59
N VAL A 57 11.89 0.87 2.36
CA VAL A 57 12.10 -0.44 1.71
C VAL A 57 13.09 -1.28 2.51
N GLU A 58 14.15 -0.64 2.98
CA GLU A 58 15.17 -1.25 3.83
C GLU A 58 15.46 -0.36 5.02
N SER A 59 15.55 -0.99 6.20
CA SER A 59 15.95 -0.34 7.45
C SER A 59 16.98 -1.23 8.14
N VAL A 60 18.19 -0.73 8.33
CA VAL A 60 19.31 -1.50 8.87
C VAL A 60 19.85 -0.83 10.12
N GLU A 61 19.88 -1.58 11.20
CA GLU A 61 20.61 -1.22 12.41
C GLU A 61 22.09 -1.46 12.21
N VAL A 62 22.90 -0.41 12.31
CA VAL A 62 24.36 -0.50 12.21
C VAL A 62 24.91 -0.90 13.55
N ARG A 63 25.53 -2.07 13.61
CA ARG A 63 26.14 -2.64 14.80
C ARG A 63 27.58 -3.07 14.50
N PRO A 64 28.55 -2.91 15.43
CA PRO A 64 29.93 -3.32 15.21
C PRO A 64 30.07 -4.85 15.26
N ARG A 65 31.02 -5.38 14.51
CA ARG A 65 31.38 -6.81 14.55
C ARG A 65 32.52 -7.10 15.51
N VAL A 66 33.32 -6.10 15.84
CA VAL A 66 34.43 -6.16 16.79
C VAL A 66 34.20 -5.19 17.94
N SER A 67 34.74 -5.51 19.11
CA SER A 67 34.67 -4.65 20.30
C SER A 67 35.89 -3.75 20.40
N GLY A 68 35.72 -2.51 20.88
CA GLY A 68 36.81 -1.57 21.05
C GLY A 68 36.29 -0.15 21.33
N PHE A 69 37.16 0.80 21.48
CA PHE A 69 36.80 2.20 21.63
C PHE A 69 36.58 2.84 20.27
N VAL A 70 35.55 3.69 20.15
CA VAL A 70 35.31 4.47 18.93
C VAL A 70 36.38 5.55 18.84
N ASP A 71 37.21 5.52 17.80
CA ASP A 71 38.23 6.54 17.51
C ASP A 71 37.59 7.73 16.79
N LYS A 72 36.83 7.47 15.71
CA LYS A 72 36.26 8.53 14.87
C LYS A 72 34.85 8.18 14.40
N VAL A 73 34.03 9.23 14.24
CA VAL A 73 32.73 9.21 13.57
C VAL A 73 32.84 10.00 12.27
N HIS A 74 32.48 9.43 11.13
CA HIS A 74 32.73 9.99 9.80
C HIS A 74 31.51 10.64 9.15
N PHE A 75 30.36 10.67 9.80
CA PHE A 75 29.13 11.24 9.28
C PHE A 75 28.52 12.28 10.24
N LYS A 76 27.58 13.05 9.73
CA LYS A 76 26.69 13.92 10.51
C LYS A 76 25.32 13.29 10.64
N ASP A 77 24.65 13.51 11.77
CA ASP A 77 23.29 13.03 12.01
C ASP A 77 22.35 13.51 10.88
N GLY A 78 21.52 12.61 10.35
CA GLY A 78 20.63 12.89 9.23
C GLY A 78 21.30 12.95 7.84
N GLN A 79 22.61 12.72 7.75
CA GLN A 79 23.33 12.72 6.47
C GLN A 79 22.89 11.55 5.58
N ILE A 80 22.97 11.76 4.28
CA ILE A 80 22.78 10.70 3.28
C ILE A 80 24.15 10.10 2.98
N VAL A 81 24.19 8.76 3.02
CA VAL A 81 25.38 7.96 2.76
C VAL A 81 25.12 6.96 1.65
N LYS A 82 26.21 6.52 1.02
CA LYS A 82 26.20 5.42 0.05
C LYS A 82 26.67 4.12 0.72
N ALA A 83 26.21 2.99 0.21
CA ALA A 83 26.74 1.69 0.63
C ALA A 83 28.27 1.66 0.46
N GLY A 84 28.98 1.21 1.52
CA GLY A 84 30.44 1.19 1.60
C GLY A 84 31.09 2.43 2.23
N ASP A 85 30.37 3.53 2.41
CA ASP A 85 30.92 4.72 3.07
C ASP A 85 31.34 4.40 4.52
N PRO A 86 32.50 4.87 5.00
CA PRO A 86 32.93 4.68 6.38
C PRO A 86 32.02 5.50 7.32
N LEU A 87 31.54 4.86 8.39
CA LEU A 87 30.66 5.48 9.38
C LEU A 87 31.37 5.71 10.71
N PHE A 88 32.02 4.66 11.22
CA PHE A 88 32.77 4.68 12.46
C PHE A 88 34.11 4.00 12.26
N THR A 89 35.13 4.50 12.94
CA THR A 89 36.40 3.79 13.12
C THR A 89 36.54 3.41 14.58
N ILE A 90 36.65 2.12 14.85
CA ILE A 90 37.02 1.57 16.15
C ILE A 90 38.55 1.53 16.18
N ASP A 91 39.18 1.83 17.33
CA ASP A 91 40.62 1.88 17.47
C ASP A 91 41.33 0.71 16.77
N PRO A 92 42.03 0.92 15.64
CA PRO A 92 42.57 -0.18 14.82
C PRO A 92 43.87 -0.76 15.40
N ARG A 93 44.55 -0.08 16.29
CA ARG A 93 45.88 -0.45 16.79
C ARG A 93 45.94 -1.88 17.38
N PRO A 94 45.01 -2.35 18.21
CA PRO A 94 45.06 -3.71 18.70
C PRO A 94 44.94 -4.73 17.58
N PHE A 95 44.13 -4.46 16.55
CA PHE A 95 43.96 -5.34 15.41
C PHE A 95 45.17 -5.34 14.47
N GLU A 96 45.80 -4.19 14.26
CA GLU A 96 47.06 -4.06 13.50
C GLU A 96 48.17 -4.92 14.12
N ILE A 97 48.31 -4.85 15.44
CA ILE A 97 49.30 -5.65 16.21
C ILE A 97 48.95 -7.15 16.04
N ALA A 98 47.68 -7.54 16.07
CA ALA A 98 47.28 -8.94 15.87
C ALA A 98 47.62 -9.44 14.45
N VAL A 99 47.45 -8.62 13.42
CA VAL A 99 47.89 -8.92 12.04
C VAL A 99 49.40 -9.10 11.94
N GLU A 100 50.17 -8.21 12.54
CA GLU A 100 51.64 -8.34 12.56
C GLU A 100 52.10 -9.59 13.26
N SER A 101 51.52 -9.92 14.41
CA SER A 101 51.76 -11.19 15.13
C SER A 101 51.47 -12.42 14.28
N ALA A 102 50.30 -12.44 13.59
CA ALA A 102 49.94 -13.55 12.71
C ALA A 102 50.88 -13.66 11.50
N LYS A 103 51.39 -12.55 10.94
CA LYS A 103 52.38 -12.57 9.87
C LYS A 103 53.72 -13.18 10.33
N ALA A 104 54.15 -12.83 11.54
CA ALA A 104 55.34 -13.45 12.12
C ALA A 104 55.23 -14.96 12.31
N GLU A 105 54.01 -15.44 12.73
CA GLU A 105 53.72 -16.84 12.89
C GLU A 105 53.75 -17.61 11.54
N ILE A 106 53.24 -17.00 10.47
CA ILE A 106 53.39 -17.60 9.10
C ILE A 106 54.84 -17.71 8.71
N THR A 107 55.65 -16.68 9.00
CA THR A 107 57.08 -16.67 8.69
C THR A 107 57.80 -17.82 9.42
N ARG A 108 57.47 -18.06 10.69
CA ARG A 108 57.97 -19.16 11.49
C ARG A 108 57.53 -20.53 10.88
N ALA A 109 56.23 -20.71 10.56
CA ALA A 109 55.71 -21.92 10.01
C ALA A 109 56.33 -22.27 8.62
N ARG A 110 56.51 -21.25 7.77
CA ARG A 110 57.22 -21.42 6.47
C ARG A 110 58.66 -21.91 6.63
N ALA A 111 59.39 -21.38 7.61
CA ALA A 111 60.74 -21.87 7.90
C ALA A 111 60.76 -23.32 8.35
N GLN A 112 59.73 -23.76 9.14
CA GLN A 112 59.59 -25.15 9.55
C GLN A 112 59.29 -26.10 8.36
N VAL A 113 58.38 -25.69 7.47
CA VAL A 113 58.09 -26.42 6.23
C VAL A 113 59.36 -26.54 5.37
N ALA A 114 60.08 -25.44 5.16
CA ALA A 114 61.33 -25.47 4.38
C ALA A 114 62.39 -26.40 4.96
N LEU A 115 62.48 -26.46 6.30
CA LEU A 115 63.38 -27.42 6.96
C LEU A 115 62.91 -28.86 6.70
N ALA A 116 61.62 -29.18 6.89
CA ALA A 116 61.06 -30.52 6.69
C ALA A 116 61.16 -30.97 5.25
N VAL A 117 60.91 -30.08 4.27
CA VAL A 117 61.15 -30.37 2.83
C VAL A 117 62.60 -30.77 2.58
N SER A 118 63.54 -29.98 3.07
CA SER A 118 64.99 -30.25 2.92
C SER A 118 65.41 -31.60 3.55
N GLU A 119 64.78 -31.99 4.69
CA GLU A 119 65.03 -33.30 5.31
C GLU A 119 64.49 -34.45 4.48
N VAL A 120 63.31 -34.35 3.90
CA VAL A 120 62.72 -35.35 3.00
C VAL A 120 63.51 -35.43 1.73
N GLU A 121 63.89 -34.31 1.09
CA GLU A 121 64.71 -34.32 -0.14
C GLU A 121 66.07 -34.94 0.07
N ARG A 122 66.74 -34.75 1.20
CA ARG A 122 68.03 -35.39 1.54
C ARG A 122 67.85 -36.83 1.85
N ALA A 123 66.74 -37.28 2.46
CA ALA A 123 66.51 -38.69 2.79
C ALA A 123 66.12 -39.53 1.56
N ALA A 124 65.42 -38.97 0.57
CA ALA A 124 64.90 -39.68 -0.60
C ALA A 124 65.98 -40.48 -1.40
N PRO A 125 67.18 -39.95 -1.73
CA PRO A 125 68.26 -40.73 -2.38
C PRO A 125 68.87 -41.74 -1.44
N LEU A 126 68.93 -41.49 -0.13
CA LEU A 126 69.59 -42.39 0.84
C LEU A 126 68.76 -43.66 1.12
N VAL A 127 67.44 -43.60 1.01
CA VAL A 127 66.56 -44.76 1.08
C VAL A 127 66.89 -45.72 -0.07
N ARG A 128 67.10 -45.22 -1.28
CA ARG A 128 67.43 -46.01 -2.47
C ARG A 128 68.79 -46.69 -2.37
N SER A 129 69.73 -46.09 -1.65
CA SER A 129 71.06 -46.69 -1.38
C SER A 129 71.12 -47.63 -0.15
N GLY A 130 69.99 -47.73 0.60
CA GLY A 130 69.94 -48.53 1.83
C GLY A 130 70.54 -47.83 3.04
N ALA A 131 71.01 -46.58 2.95
CA ALA A 131 71.63 -45.83 4.03
C ALA A 131 70.65 -45.26 5.05
N VAL A 132 69.34 -45.12 4.69
CA VAL A 132 68.24 -44.74 5.55
C VAL A 132 67.10 -45.74 5.42
N THR A 133 66.42 -46.08 6.52
CA THR A 133 65.29 -47.02 6.51
C THR A 133 64.05 -46.43 5.90
N GLU A 134 63.18 -47.25 5.29
CA GLU A 134 61.84 -46.77 4.82
C GLU A 134 60.99 -46.13 5.96
N ARG A 135 61.14 -46.68 7.18
CA ARG A 135 60.47 -46.16 8.36
C ARG A 135 60.92 -44.76 8.65
N ASP A 136 62.19 -44.42 8.61
CA ASP A 136 62.69 -43.07 8.88
C ASP A 136 62.28 -42.11 7.78
N PHE A 137 62.23 -42.51 6.52
CA PHE A 137 61.72 -41.71 5.42
C PHE A 137 60.25 -41.43 5.59
N THR A 138 59.45 -42.46 5.92
CA THR A 138 58.00 -42.27 6.20
C THR A 138 57.78 -41.32 7.36
N GLN A 139 58.59 -41.41 8.43
CA GLN A 139 58.48 -40.47 9.56
C GLN A 139 58.80 -39.02 9.15
N ARG A 140 59.82 -38.77 8.30
CA ARG A 140 60.15 -37.41 7.79
C ARG A 140 59.04 -36.91 6.87
N SER A 141 58.48 -37.74 6.00
CA SER A 141 57.36 -37.39 5.14
C SER A 141 56.11 -37.04 5.97
N ALA A 142 55.82 -37.81 7.03
CA ALA A 142 54.72 -37.50 7.95
C ALA A 142 54.95 -36.15 8.69
N ASN A 143 56.23 -35.85 9.08
CA ASN A 143 56.57 -34.59 9.68
C ASN A 143 56.39 -33.41 8.72
N LEU A 144 56.71 -33.58 7.43
CA LEU A 144 56.43 -32.57 6.40
C LEU A 144 54.92 -32.28 6.32
N ASN A 145 54.08 -33.32 6.23
CA ASN A 145 52.64 -33.15 6.18
C ASN A 145 52.11 -32.42 7.45
N VAL A 146 52.66 -32.69 8.63
CA VAL A 146 52.29 -31.99 9.87
C VAL A 146 52.67 -30.51 9.83
N THR A 147 53.91 -30.21 9.36
CA THR A 147 54.36 -28.80 9.28
C THR A 147 53.61 -28.01 8.20
N GLU A 148 53.24 -28.62 7.09
CA GLU A 148 52.35 -28.02 6.08
C GLU A 148 50.94 -27.72 6.65
N ALA A 149 50.38 -28.65 7.41
CA ALA A 149 49.10 -28.41 8.09
C ALA A 149 49.19 -27.26 9.10
N GLN A 150 50.33 -27.14 9.84
CA GLN A 150 50.58 -26.01 10.74
C GLN A 150 50.68 -24.68 9.99
N LEU A 151 51.29 -24.64 8.81
CA LEU A 151 51.31 -23.46 7.96
C LEU A 151 49.89 -23.02 7.55
N GLN A 152 49.05 -23.99 7.14
CA GLN A 152 47.64 -23.68 6.80
C GLN A 152 46.87 -23.07 7.98
N VAL A 153 47.10 -23.56 9.21
CA VAL A 153 46.53 -23.01 10.43
C VAL A 153 46.98 -21.55 10.64
N ALA A 154 48.31 -21.30 10.47
CA ALA A 154 48.83 -19.93 10.61
C ALA A 154 48.25 -18.98 9.55
N GLU A 155 48.10 -19.45 8.31
CA GLU A 155 47.46 -18.67 7.24
C GLU A 155 45.99 -18.38 7.53
N ALA A 156 45.23 -19.32 8.08
CA ALA A 156 43.88 -19.10 8.53
C ALA A 156 43.77 -18.06 9.68
N ASN A 157 44.72 -18.12 10.62
CA ASN A 157 44.81 -17.15 11.71
C ASN A 157 45.08 -15.71 11.20
N LEU A 158 46.00 -15.58 10.22
CA LEU A 158 46.26 -14.28 9.60
C LEU A 158 44.98 -13.74 8.94
N LYS A 159 44.27 -14.54 8.17
CA LYS A 159 43.01 -14.12 7.52
C LYS A 159 41.97 -13.68 8.55
N SER A 160 41.88 -14.35 9.69
CA SER A 160 40.99 -13.97 10.79
C SER A 160 41.39 -12.60 11.40
N ALA A 161 42.68 -12.36 11.61
CA ALA A 161 43.18 -11.10 12.12
C ALA A 161 42.95 -9.94 11.14
N GLU A 162 43.19 -10.14 9.85
CA GLU A 162 42.91 -9.18 8.79
C GLU A 162 41.42 -8.84 8.70
N LEU A 163 40.53 -9.81 8.83
CA LEU A 163 39.07 -9.63 8.83
C LEU A 163 38.64 -8.79 10.05
N ASN A 164 39.21 -9.01 11.21
CA ASN A 164 38.92 -8.20 12.41
C ASN A 164 39.40 -6.76 12.23
N LEU A 165 40.54 -6.54 11.60
CA LEU A 165 41.05 -5.22 11.27
C LEU A 165 40.12 -4.50 10.26
N GLU A 166 39.64 -5.23 9.24
CA GLU A 166 38.67 -4.68 8.30
C GLU A 166 37.37 -4.24 9.01
N TRP A 167 36.87 -5.04 9.95
CA TRP A 167 35.68 -4.75 10.73
C TRP A 167 35.86 -3.62 11.76
N ALA A 168 37.08 -3.21 12.05
CA ALA A 168 37.34 -2.02 12.85
C ALA A 168 36.86 -0.75 12.15
N VAL A 169 36.75 -0.75 10.81
CA VAL A 169 36.10 0.30 10.04
C VAL A 169 34.66 -0.14 9.71
N VAL A 170 33.69 0.38 10.46
CA VAL A 170 32.27 0.11 10.25
C VAL A 170 31.79 0.91 9.04
N LYS A 171 31.35 0.21 7.99
CA LYS A 171 30.87 0.80 6.73
C LYS A 171 29.35 0.71 6.64
N ALA A 172 28.74 1.60 5.85
CA ALA A 172 27.32 1.60 5.55
C ALA A 172 26.93 0.33 4.74
N PRO A 173 26.01 -0.53 5.24
CA PRO A 173 25.59 -1.72 4.52
C PRO A 173 24.68 -1.40 3.34
N ILE A 174 23.92 -0.31 3.41
CA ILE A 174 22.98 0.17 2.38
C ILE A 174 23.17 1.66 2.15
N SER A 175 22.70 2.14 1.01
CA SER A 175 22.58 3.58 0.75
C SER A 175 21.30 4.11 1.38
N GLY A 176 21.34 5.28 2.04
CA GLY A 176 20.17 5.82 2.68
C GLY A 176 20.47 7.01 3.58
N ARG A 177 19.48 7.40 4.36
CA ARG A 177 19.61 8.48 5.35
C ARG A 177 19.95 7.89 6.71
N MET A 178 20.98 8.48 7.32
CA MET A 178 21.39 8.15 8.68
C MET A 178 20.39 8.69 9.70
N SER A 179 20.21 7.95 10.78
CA SER A 179 19.64 8.49 12.02
C SER A 179 20.70 9.25 12.81
N ASP A 180 20.38 9.65 14.03
CA ASP A 180 21.32 10.15 15.00
C ASP A 180 22.31 9.05 15.42
N ARG A 181 23.53 9.45 15.75
CA ARG A 181 24.51 8.53 16.36
C ARG A 181 24.11 8.23 17.81
N LYS A 182 24.22 6.97 18.21
CA LYS A 182 23.92 6.50 19.57
C LYS A 182 25.17 6.45 20.45
N VAL A 183 26.35 6.59 19.84
CA VAL A 183 27.67 6.55 20.49
C VAL A 183 28.57 7.64 19.93
N ASP A 184 29.42 8.18 20.79
CA ASP A 184 30.40 9.20 20.47
C ASP A 184 31.83 8.64 20.43
N ALA A 185 32.77 9.39 19.84
CA ALA A 185 34.18 9.06 19.92
C ALA A 185 34.64 8.98 21.39
N GLY A 186 35.43 7.98 21.71
CA GLY A 186 35.86 7.65 23.06
C GLY A 186 35.00 6.65 23.81
N ASN A 187 33.78 6.33 23.31
CA ASN A 187 32.92 5.32 23.94
C ASN A 187 33.40 3.90 23.60
N LEU A 188 33.28 3.00 24.56
CA LEU A 188 33.47 1.57 24.34
C LEU A 188 32.25 0.98 23.66
N VAL A 189 32.45 0.25 22.56
CA VAL A 189 31.41 -0.49 21.85
C VAL A 189 31.68 -1.98 21.91
N ILE A 190 30.60 -2.77 22.02
CA ILE A 190 30.65 -4.23 22.07
C ILE A 190 30.18 -4.77 20.75
N GLY A 191 31.04 -5.57 20.09
CA GLY A 191 30.75 -6.30 18.87
C GLY A 191 30.55 -7.78 19.12
N GLY A 192 30.08 -8.53 18.11
CA GLY A 192 29.91 -9.97 18.17
C GLY A 192 28.44 -10.42 18.16
N ALA A 193 28.18 -11.67 18.63
CA ALA A 193 26.87 -12.32 18.46
C ALA A 193 25.82 -11.93 19.51
N GLN A 194 26.21 -11.44 20.69
CA GLN A 194 25.28 -11.13 21.78
C GLN A 194 25.57 -9.75 22.38
N GLY A 195 24.50 -9.01 22.67
CA GLY A 195 24.58 -7.72 23.39
C GLY A 195 25.30 -6.61 22.59
N THR A 196 25.29 -6.66 21.28
CA THR A 196 25.98 -5.70 20.42
C THR A 196 25.43 -4.29 20.57
N THR A 197 26.34 -3.31 20.65
CA THR A 197 25.98 -1.89 20.75
C THR A 197 25.34 -1.41 19.45
N LEU A 198 24.17 -0.77 19.53
CA LEU A 198 23.59 -0.06 18.40
C LEU A 198 24.36 1.25 18.18
N LEU A 199 24.94 1.43 17.00
CA LEU A 199 25.67 2.64 16.65
C LEU A 199 24.76 3.72 16.05
N THR A 200 23.91 3.32 15.10
CA THR A 200 22.94 4.16 14.39
C THR A 200 22.01 3.28 13.55
N THR A 201 21.05 3.90 12.86
CA THR A 201 20.18 3.24 11.90
C THR A 201 20.27 3.92 10.55
N ILE A 202 20.21 3.16 9.46
CA ILE A 202 20.13 3.66 8.09
C ILE A 202 18.80 3.23 7.50
N VAL A 203 18.09 4.17 6.87
CA VAL A 203 16.84 3.88 6.15
C VAL A 203 16.99 4.26 4.67
N ALA A 204 16.66 3.33 3.79
CA ALA A 204 16.55 3.61 2.37
C ALA A 204 15.30 4.48 2.13
N LEU A 205 15.46 5.58 1.39
CA LEU A 205 14.39 6.53 1.13
C LEU A 205 13.78 6.39 -0.28
N ASP A 206 14.52 5.86 -1.25
CA ASP A 206 14.09 5.73 -2.63
C ASP A 206 14.49 4.35 -3.18
N PRO A 207 13.51 3.56 -3.65
CA PRO A 207 12.07 3.82 -3.57
C PRO A 207 11.53 3.78 -2.13
N ILE A 208 10.25 4.13 -1.93
CA ILE A 208 9.58 4.04 -0.63
C ILE A 208 8.32 3.18 -0.73
N HIS A 209 7.98 2.50 0.35
CA HIS A 209 6.74 1.74 0.46
C HIS A 209 5.64 2.57 1.12
N ILE A 210 4.40 2.35 0.72
CA ILE A 210 3.22 2.70 1.50
C ILE A 210 2.48 1.42 1.86
N VAL A 211 2.25 1.21 3.15
CA VAL A 211 1.51 0.07 3.67
C VAL A 211 0.15 0.52 4.15
N PHE A 212 -0.86 -0.30 3.91
CA PHE A 212 -2.24 -0.05 4.29
C PHE A 212 -2.95 -1.35 4.62
N ASP A 213 -4.05 -1.25 5.35
CA ASP A 213 -4.87 -2.39 5.71
C ASP A 213 -6.19 -2.34 4.94
N THR A 214 -6.58 -3.46 4.33
CA THR A 214 -7.84 -3.64 3.62
C THR A 214 -8.76 -4.60 4.36
N SER A 215 -10.07 -4.39 4.25
CA SER A 215 -11.07 -5.28 4.87
C SER A 215 -11.17 -6.62 4.14
N GLU A 216 -11.68 -7.66 4.83
CA GLU A 216 -11.98 -8.94 4.21
C GLU A 216 -12.98 -8.82 3.05
N ALA A 217 -14.00 -7.96 3.18
CA ALA A 217 -14.99 -7.72 2.15
C ALA A 217 -14.37 -7.14 0.87
N ASP A 218 -13.48 -6.16 1.00
CA ASP A 218 -12.75 -5.55 -0.11
C ASP A 218 -11.83 -6.57 -0.78
N TYR A 219 -11.05 -7.31 0.02
CA TYR A 219 -10.20 -8.36 -0.50
C TYR A 219 -10.97 -9.39 -1.33
N LEU A 220 -12.11 -9.88 -0.82
CA LEU A 220 -12.95 -10.84 -1.54
C LEU A 220 -13.52 -10.24 -2.84
N ARG A 221 -13.87 -8.97 -2.84
CA ARG A 221 -14.30 -8.25 -4.04
C ARG A 221 -13.18 -8.22 -5.09
N TYR A 222 -11.95 -7.86 -4.69
CA TYR A 222 -10.79 -7.86 -5.59
C TYR A 222 -10.42 -9.26 -6.09
N ALA A 223 -10.47 -10.26 -5.22
CA ALA A 223 -10.20 -11.65 -5.60
C ALA A 223 -11.19 -12.18 -6.64
N ARG A 224 -12.47 -11.84 -6.49
CA ARG A 224 -13.52 -12.23 -7.46
C ARG A 224 -13.40 -11.46 -8.77
N SER A 225 -13.12 -10.17 -8.76
CA SER A 225 -12.99 -9.34 -9.96
C SER A 225 -11.76 -9.71 -10.81
N SER A 226 -10.70 -10.23 -10.18
CA SER A 226 -9.48 -10.66 -10.86
C SER A 226 -9.53 -12.08 -11.42
N GLY A 227 -10.69 -12.75 -11.39
CA GLY A 227 -10.88 -14.10 -11.93
C GLY A 227 -10.09 -15.20 -11.18
N GLY A 228 -9.75 -14.98 -9.92
CA GLY A 228 -9.08 -15.95 -9.05
C GLY A 228 -7.63 -16.29 -9.40
N GLY A 229 -7.03 -15.63 -10.40
CA GLY A 229 -5.82 -16.14 -11.03
C GLY A 229 -4.54 -15.31 -10.92
N ASP A 230 -4.59 -14.04 -10.64
CA ASP A 230 -3.34 -13.27 -10.64
C ASP A 230 -3.37 -12.11 -9.62
N GLN A 231 -3.12 -12.46 -8.37
CA GLN A 231 -2.93 -11.46 -7.29
C GLN A 231 -1.65 -10.64 -7.52
N ASN A 232 -0.81 -11.03 -8.47
CA ASN A 232 0.45 -10.39 -8.86
C ASN A 232 0.28 -9.31 -9.95
N LYS A 233 -0.92 -9.02 -10.42
CA LYS A 233 -1.10 -7.88 -11.32
C LYS A 233 -0.86 -6.60 -10.57
N THR A 234 0.20 -5.90 -10.94
CA THR A 234 0.51 -4.56 -10.47
C THR A 234 -0.67 -3.62 -10.72
N LYS A 235 -1.43 -3.32 -9.68
CA LYS A 235 -2.53 -2.37 -9.75
C LYS A 235 -2.00 -0.96 -9.50
N PRO A 236 -2.42 0.03 -10.28
CA PRO A 236 -2.03 1.42 -10.02
C PRO A 236 -2.62 1.90 -8.70
N VAL A 237 -1.81 2.67 -7.99
CA VAL A 237 -2.16 3.33 -6.73
C VAL A 237 -1.90 4.82 -6.90
N LEU A 238 -2.84 5.63 -6.44
CA LEU A 238 -2.68 7.08 -6.35
C LEU A 238 -2.59 7.45 -4.88
N VAL A 239 -1.64 8.30 -4.53
CA VAL A 239 -1.38 8.70 -3.14
C VAL A 239 -1.45 10.21 -3.02
N ARG A 240 -1.97 10.70 -1.89
CA ARG A 240 -1.90 12.10 -1.48
C ARG A 240 -1.45 12.25 -0.03
N LEU A 241 -0.71 13.28 0.24
CA LEU A 241 -0.32 13.68 1.59
C LEU A 241 -1.47 14.41 2.32
N ALA A 242 -1.26 14.67 3.59
CA ALA A 242 -2.29 15.31 4.42
C ALA A 242 -2.55 16.78 4.07
N ASP A 243 -1.58 17.45 3.48
CA ASP A 243 -1.59 18.86 3.05
C ASP A 243 -1.97 19.04 1.58
N GLU A 244 -2.19 17.96 0.84
CA GLU A 244 -2.58 17.98 -0.57
C GLU A 244 -4.10 17.82 -0.73
N ALA A 245 -4.68 18.48 -1.73
CA ALA A 245 -6.10 18.35 -2.07
C ALA A 245 -6.33 17.10 -2.95
N ASP A 246 -5.46 16.85 -3.92
CA ASP A 246 -5.60 15.83 -4.95
C ASP A 246 -4.59 14.69 -4.81
N PHE A 247 -4.86 13.57 -5.52
CA PHE A 247 -4.00 12.40 -5.54
C PHE A 247 -2.99 12.50 -6.67
N GLU A 248 -1.87 13.17 -6.43
CA GLU A 248 -0.87 13.49 -7.46
C GLU A 248 0.23 12.42 -7.61
N HIS A 249 0.51 11.68 -6.51
CA HIS A 249 1.61 10.73 -6.47
C HIS A 249 1.17 9.36 -6.96
N LYS A 250 1.90 8.83 -7.93
CA LYS A 250 1.61 7.53 -8.56
C LYS A 250 2.51 6.45 -7.97
N GLY A 251 1.90 5.32 -7.67
CA GLY A 251 2.60 4.12 -7.23
C GLY A 251 1.97 2.87 -7.83
N THR A 252 2.52 1.74 -7.49
CA THR A 252 2.03 0.43 -7.92
C THR A 252 2.00 -0.55 -6.76
N MET A 253 0.94 -1.35 -6.69
CA MET A 253 0.90 -2.48 -5.75
C MET A 253 2.02 -3.47 -6.08
N ASP A 254 2.76 -3.89 -5.06
CA ASP A 254 3.81 -4.89 -5.18
C ASP A 254 3.60 -6.10 -4.27
N PHE A 255 2.79 -5.95 -3.22
CA PHE A 255 2.60 -7.02 -2.24
C PHE A 255 1.22 -6.97 -1.58
N VAL A 256 0.65 -8.14 -1.34
CA VAL A 256 -0.51 -8.38 -0.48
C VAL A 256 -0.13 -9.51 0.46
N ASP A 257 -0.40 -9.37 1.73
CA ASP A 257 -0.06 -10.39 2.74
C ASP A 257 -0.80 -11.71 2.45
N ASN A 258 -0.26 -12.81 2.97
CA ASN A 258 -0.84 -14.14 2.83
C ASN A 258 -1.81 -14.51 3.97
N GLN A 259 -1.94 -13.64 4.98
CA GLN A 259 -2.77 -13.87 6.16
C GLN A 259 -3.54 -12.61 6.56
N PHE A 260 -4.77 -12.82 7.02
CA PHE A 260 -5.51 -11.78 7.72
C PHE A 260 -5.03 -11.66 9.16
N ASN A 261 -4.97 -10.43 9.63
CA ASN A 261 -4.76 -10.18 11.05
C ASN A 261 -6.04 -10.60 11.81
N PRO A 262 -6.00 -11.63 12.67
CA PRO A 262 -7.20 -12.17 13.33
C PRO A 262 -7.82 -11.20 14.34
N ARG A 263 -7.09 -10.16 14.78
CA ARG A 263 -7.60 -9.17 15.75
C ARG A 263 -8.38 -8.05 15.07
N SER A 264 -7.95 -7.62 13.90
CA SER A 264 -8.58 -6.51 13.15
C SER A 264 -9.46 -6.98 11.99
N GLY A 265 -9.34 -8.23 11.54
CA GLY A 265 -10.02 -8.74 10.34
C GLY A 265 -9.54 -8.05 9.06
N THR A 266 -8.31 -7.52 9.08
CA THR A 266 -7.73 -6.81 7.93
C THR A 266 -6.55 -7.58 7.34
N MET A 267 -6.30 -7.34 6.06
CA MET A 267 -5.14 -7.83 5.33
C MET A 267 -4.24 -6.66 4.96
N ARG A 268 -2.94 -6.81 5.14
CA ARG A 268 -1.95 -5.79 4.79
C ARG A 268 -1.68 -5.81 3.30
N GLY A 269 -1.84 -4.65 2.67
CA GLY A 269 -1.39 -4.36 1.33
C GLY A 269 -0.18 -3.42 1.34
N ARG A 270 0.65 -3.50 0.30
CA ARG A 270 1.80 -2.63 0.13
C ARG A 270 1.90 -2.18 -1.32
N ALA A 271 2.25 -0.91 -1.49
CA ALA A 271 2.57 -0.35 -2.80
C ALA A 271 3.94 0.34 -2.74
N VAL A 272 4.61 0.39 -3.89
CA VAL A 272 5.89 1.04 -4.07
C VAL A 272 5.71 2.36 -4.82
N LEU A 273 6.44 3.40 -4.37
CA LEU A 273 6.48 4.72 -5.00
C LEU A 273 7.94 5.15 -5.19
N ASP A 274 8.19 5.89 -6.26
CA ASP A 274 9.45 6.64 -6.42
C ASP A 274 9.51 7.80 -5.42
N ASN A 275 10.68 8.03 -4.83
CA ASN A 275 10.91 9.11 -3.85
C ASN A 275 12.23 9.85 -4.11
N LYS A 276 12.50 10.14 -5.38
CA LYS A 276 13.76 10.80 -5.80
C LYS A 276 13.97 12.14 -5.12
N ASP A 277 12.88 12.88 -4.91
CA ASP A 277 12.89 14.19 -4.25
C ASP A 277 12.90 14.06 -2.71
N ARG A 278 12.81 12.84 -2.18
CA ARG A 278 12.83 12.52 -0.74
C ARG A 278 11.75 13.25 0.05
N LEU A 279 10.63 13.52 -0.59
CA LEU A 279 9.46 14.15 0.02
C LEU A 279 8.86 13.22 1.09
N PHE A 280 8.75 11.93 0.76
CA PHE A 280 8.17 10.95 1.65
C PHE A 280 9.21 10.47 2.66
N SER A 281 8.88 10.57 3.94
CA SER A 281 9.68 10.02 5.02
C SER A 281 8.95 8.84 5.68
N PRO A 282 9.67 7.78 6.08
CA PRO A 282 9.06 6.68 6.82
C PRO A 282 8.32 7.18 8.07
N GLY A 283 7.12 6.64 8.30
CA GLY A 283 6.27 7.02 9.43
C GLY A 283 5.19 8.04 9.12
N ILE A 284 5.27 8.79 8.01
CA ILE A 284 4.24 9.75 7.59
C ILE A 284 2.99 8.98 7.14
N PHE A 285 1.82 9.48 7.52
CA PHE A 285 0.53 8.99 7.03
C PHE A 285 0.17 9.64 5.70
N ALA A 286 -0.45 8.86 4.83
CA ALA A 286 -1.01 9.33 3.58
C ALA A 286 -2.33 8.61 3.28
N ARG A 287 -3.13 9.20 2.40
CA ARG A 287 -4.28 8.53 1.81
C ARG A 287 -3.90 7.96 0.46
N LEU A 288 -4.40 6.79 0.17
CA LEU A 288 -4.17 6.15 -1.12
C LEU A 288 -5.50 5.71 -1.73
N ARG A 289 -5.55 5.73 -3.05
CA ARG A 289 -6.62 5.16 -3.84
C ARG A 289 -6.09 3.98 -4.64
N LEU A 290 -6.70 2.83 -4.41
CA LEU A 290 -6.40 1.61 -5.16
C LEU A 290 -7.42 1.46 -6.28
N PHE A 291 -6.95 1.11 -7.48
CA PHE A 291 -7.80 0.82 -8.61
C PHE A 291 -8.74 -0.35 -8.31
N GLY A 292 -10.03 -0.06 -8.21
CA GLY A 292 -11.09 -1.00 -7.87
C GLY A 292 -11.67 -1.75 -9.07
N GLY A 293 -11.33 -1.33 -10.29
CA GLY A 293 -11.85 -1.88 -11.53
C GLY A 293 -12.70 -0.88 -12.32
N GLU A 294 -13.19 -1.33 -13.46
CA GLU A 294 -14.15 -0.60 -14.27
C GLU A 294 -15.53 -1.22 -14.11
N VAL A 295 -16.54 -0.38 -13.94
CA VAL A 295 -17.94 -0.78 -13.83
C VAL A 295 -18.77 -0.01 -14.85
N ASP A 296 -19.57 -0.71 -15.62
CA ASP A 296 -20.56 -0.06 -16.45
C ASP A 296 -21.70 0.41 -15.54
N GLY A 297 -21.85 1.70 -15.41
CA GLY A 297 -22.84 2.32 -14.53
C GLY A 297 -23.77 3.27 -15.27
N LEU A 298 -24.97 3.43 -14.73
CA LEU A 298 -25.93 4.41 -15.18
C LEU A 298 -25.84 5.65 -14.27
N LEU A 299 -25.51 6.79 -14.86
CA LEU A 299 -25.32 8.05 -14.14
C LEU A 299 -26.62 8.85 -14.15
N ILE A 300 -27.01 9.32 -12.97
CA ILE A 300 -28.17 10.19 -12.78
C ILE A 300 -27.83 11.32 -11.79
N PRO A 301 -28.49 12.48 -11.85
CA PRO A 301 -28.35 13.52 -10.83
C PRO A 301 -28.77 12.99 -9.45
N ASP A 302 -28.03 13.34 -8.41
CA ASP A 302 -28.36 12.95 -7.04
C ASP A 302 -29.72 13.47 -6.59
N SER A 303 -30.18 14.62 -7.16
CA SER A 303 -31.50 15.18 -6.97
C SER A 303 -32.66 14.32 -7.50
N ALA A 304 -32.41 13.38 -8.42
CA ALA A 304 -33.40 12.46 -8.95
C ALA A 304 -33.67 11.26 -8.02
N ILE A 305 -32.89 11.13 -6.93
CA ILE A 305 -32.99 10.02 -5.99
C ILE A 305 -33.87 10.43 -4.81
N ALA A 306 -34.96 9.69 -4.63
CA ALA A 306 -35.82 9.82 -3.47
C ALA A 306 -35.54 8.71 -2.44
N SER A 307 -35.97 8.93 -1.21
CA SER A 307 -35.92 7.93 -0.14
C SER A 307 -37.33 7.49 0.23
N ASP A 308 -37.57 6.20 0.15
CA ASP A 308 -38.79 5.59 0.66
C ASP A 308 -38.42 4.68 1.84
N GLN A 309 -38.66 5.20 3.05
CA GLN A 309 -38.27 4.56 4.31
C GLN A 309 -36.75 4.21 4.29
N MET A 310 -36.42 2.92 4.22
CA MET A 310 -35.03 2.41 4.21
C MET A 310 -34.49 2.15 2.79
N ARG A 311 -35.27 2.43 1.74
CA ARG A 311 -34.91 2.12 0.36
C ARG A 311 -34.67 3.39 -0.44
N LYS A 312 -33.70 3.35 -1.33
CA LYS A 312 -33.50 4.39 -2.33
C LYS A 312 -34.27 4.05 -3.58
N ILE A 313 -35.04 5.03 -4.07
CA ILE A 313 -35.90 4.87 -5.24
C ILE A 313 -35.65 5.99 -6.25
N VAL A 314 -35.90 5.68 -7.49
CA VAL A 314 -35.94 6.62 -8.60
C VAL A 314 -37.33 6.52 -9.24
N PHE A 315 -37.92 7.64 -9.61
CA PHE A 315 -39.21 7.63 -10.29
C PHE A 315 -39.00 7.54 -11.80
N VAL A 316 -39.53 6.48 -12.39
CA VAL A 316 -39.50 6.22 -13.82
C VAL A 316 -40.92 6.51 -14.39
N VAL A 317 -40.99 7.18 -15.54
CA VAL A 317 -42.23 7.47 -16.24
C VAL A 317 -42.45 6.43 -17.34
N GLY A 318 -43.49 5.64 -17.22
CA GLY A 318 -43.86 4.67 -18.23
C GLY A 318 -44.41 5.30 -19.53
N ASP A 319 -44.62 4.50 -20.56
CA ASP A 319 -45.20 4.96 -21.85
C ASP A 319 -46.62 5.49 -21.69
N ASP A 320 -47.30 5.05 -20.65
CA ASP A 320 -48.63 5.51 -20.18
C ASP A 320 -48.57 6.86 -19.42
N ASN A 321 -47.40 7.51 -19.33
CA ASN A 321 -47.14 8.70 -18.54
C ASN A 321 -47.46 8.56 -17.04
N VAL A 322 -47.47 7.34 -16.54
CA VAL A 322 -47.67 7.04 -15.11
C VAL A 322 -46.31 6.85 -14.45
N VAL A 323 -46.16 7.49 -13.26
CA VAL A 323 -44.95 7.41 -12.44
C VAL A 323 -44.88 6.08 -11.72
N LYS A 324 -43.76 5.36 -11.88
CA LYS A 324 -43.47 4.08 -11.22
C LYS A 324 -42.20 4.21 -10.37
N PRO A 325 -42.23 3.91 -9.06
CA PRO A 325 -41.04 3.88 -8.26
C PRO A 325 -40.19 2.65 -8.59
N ALA A 326 -38.93 2.82 -8.94
CA ALA A 326 -37.94 1.78 -9.13
C ALA A 326 -36.94 1.81 -7.95
N ILE A 327 -36.79 0.66 -7.29
CA ILE A 327 -35.79 0.51 -6.21
C ILE A 327 -34.42 0.41 -6.85
N VAL A 328 -33.49 1.24 -6.38
CA VAL A 328 -32.15 1.32 -6.96
C VAL A 328 -31.05 1.05 -5.93
N THR A 329 -29.96 0.48 -6.40
CA THR A 329 -28.72 0.36 -5.62
C THR A 329 -27.77 1.47 -6.03
N LEU A 330 -27.38 2.28 -5.05
CA LEU A 330 -26.49 3.41 -5.29
C LEU A 330 -25.02 2.97 -5.29
N GLY A 331 -24.26 3.48 -6.24
CA GLY A 331 -22.83 3.46 -6.29
C GLY A 331 -22.20 4.80 -5.82
N PRO A 332 -20.91 5.00 -6.09
CA PRO A 332 -20.20 6.24 -5.76
C PRO A 332 -20.73 7.44 -6.56
N LEU A 333 -20.37 8.64 -6.12
CA LEU A 333 -20.55 9.87 -6.89
C LEU A 333 -19.41 9.96 -7.93
N HIS A 334 -19.74 10.30 -9.17
CA HIS A 334 -18.78 10.46 -10.27
C HIS A 334 -19.13 11.72 -11.06
N GLU A 335 -18.21 12.67 -11.10
CA GLU A 335 -18.41 13.96 -11.83
C GLU A 335 -19.74 14.66 -11.52
N GLY A 336 -20.13 14.68 -10.24
CA GLY A 336 -21.38 15.33 -9.79
C GLY A 336 -22.64 14.50 -10.00
N LEU A 337 -22.56 13.33 -10.63
CA LEU A 337 -23.68 12.40 -10.84
C LEU A 337 -23.53 11.15 -9.95
N ARG A 338 -24.65 10.57 -9.57
CA ARG A 338 -24.69 9.30 -8.81
C ARG A 338 -24.68 8.11 -9.77
N VAL A 339 -23.81 7.17 -9.52
CA VAL A 339 -23.79 5.88 -10.19
C VAL A 339 -24.93 5.01 -9.66
N ILE A 340 -25.71 4.43 -10.56
CA ILE A 340 -26.71 3.40 -10.24
C ILE A 340 -26.20 2.06 -10.76
N THR A 341 -26.05 1.10 -9.87
CA THR A 341 -25.52 -0.22 -10.19
C THR A 341 -26.60 -1.24 -10.53
N SER A 342 -27.84 -1.02 -10.07
CA SER A 342 -28.99 -1.87 -10.40
C SER A 342 -30.31 -1.16 -10.16
N GLY A 343 -31.36 -1.62 -10.81
CA GLY A 343 -32.74 -1.16 -10.59
C GLY A 343 -33.32 -0.32 -11.70
N ILE A 344 -32.56 0.16 -12.66
CA ILE A 344 -32.97 0.91 -13.85
C ILE A 344 -32.22 0.41 -15.10
N THR A 345 -32.75 0.74 -16.26
CA THR A 345 -32.19 0.43 -17.57
C THR A 345 -31.82 1.72 -18.33
N THR A 346 -31.02 1.62 -19.39
CA THR A 346 -30.62 2.74 -20.24
C THR A 346 -31.79 3.44 -20.94
N ASN A 347 -32.92 2.71 -21.14
CA ASN A 347 -34.11 3.22 -21.87
C ASN A 347 -35.14 3.83 -20.94
N ASP A 348 -34.94 3.76 -19.63
CA ASP A 348 -35.90 4.29 -18.66
C ASP A 348 -35.94 5.81 -18.67
N ARG A 349 -37.14 6.38 -18.68
CA ARG A 349 -37.34 7.84 -18.56
C ARG A 349 -37.41 8.21 -17.08
N ILE A 350 -36.34 8.76 -16.54
CA ILE A 350 -36.21 9.10 -15.12
C ILE A 350 -36.64 10.54 -14.91
N ILE A 351 -37.39 10.82 -13.84
CA ILE A 351 -37.70 12.18 -13.43
C ILE A 351 -36.44 12.79 -12.82
N VAL A 352 -35.88 13.80 -13.47
CA VAL A 352 -34.68 14.53 -13.02
C VAL A 352 -35.03 15.86 -12.34
N ASP A 353 -36.18 16.42 -12.64
CA ASP A 353 -36.71 17.66 -12.00
C ASP A 353 -38.23 17.58 -11.85
N GLY A 354 -38.76 18.30 -10.84
CA GLY A 354 -40.20 18.31 -10.50
C GLY A 354 -40.58 17.37 -9.34
N LEU A 355 -39.64 16.67 -8.73
CA LEU A 355 -39.90 15.78 -7.57
C LEU A 355 -40.37 16.52 -6.30
N ALA A 356 -40.08 17.79 -6.20
CA ALA A 356 -40.56 18.61 -5.08
C ALA A 356 -42.10 18.83 -5.05
N ASN A 357 -42.78 18.55 -6.18
CA ASN A 357 -44.25 18.66 -6.25
C ASN A 357 -44.91 17.47 -5.54
N PRO A 358 -45.74 17.67 -4.50
CA PRO A 358 -46.39 16.60 -3.74
C PRO A 358 -47.34 15.70 -4.58
N MET A 359 -47.76 16.20 -5.75
CA MET A 359 -48.58 15.43 -6.66
C MET A 359 -47.79 14.36 -7.47
N VAL A 360 -46.44 14.48 -7.52
CA VAL A 360 -45.55 13.53 -8.19
C VAL A 360 -45.27 12.39 -7.22
N ARG A 361 -46.06 11.32 -7.32
CA ARG A 361 -45.93 10.11 -6.49
C ARG A 361 -46.22 8.87 -7.32
N GLY A 362 -45.83 7.70 -6.83
CA GLY A 362 -46.09 6.44 -7.50
C GLY A 362 -47.59 6.29 -7.87
N GLY A 363 -47.86 5.97 -9.11
CA GLY A 363 -49.23 5.86 -9.69
C GLY A 363 -49.84 7.19 -10.18
N ALA A 364 -49.16 8.31 -10.03
CA ALA A 364 -49.64 9.63 -10.55
C ALA A 364 -49.39 9.71 -12.07
N THR A 365 -50.33 10.33 -12.79
CA THR A 365 -50.15 10.70 -14.20
C THR A 365 -49.45 12.06 -14.26
N VAL A 366 -48.39 12.18 -15.07
CA VAL A 366 -47.57 13.36 -15.23
C VAL A 366 -47.47 13.81 -16.69
N THR A 367 -47.12 15.04 -16.93
CA THR A 367 -46.80 15.58 -18.26
C THR A 367 -45.29 15.60 -18.42
N PRO A 368 -44.64 14.64 -19.10
CA PRO A 368 -43.19 14.58 -19.24
C PRO A 368 -42.70 15.63 -20.24
N GLN A 369 -41.71 16.41 -19.86
CA GLN A 369 -40.91 17.26 -20.73
C GLN A 369 -39.53 16.64 -20.91
N PRO A 370 -39.00 16.54 -22.14
CA PRO A 370 -37.68 15.98 -22.37
C PRO A 370 -36.58 16.85 -21.76
N GLY A 371 -35.70 16.24 -20.99
CA GLY A 371 -34.48 16.83 -20.43
C GLY A 371 -33.26 16.03 -20.86
N GLU A 372 -32.09 16.52 -20.51
CA GLU A 372 -30.81 15.86 -20.77
C GLU A 372 -29.96 15.88 -19.50
N ILE A 373 -29.33 14.73 -19.19
CA ILE A 373 -28.37 14.64 -18.09
C ILE A 373 -27.00 15.02 -18.64
N LYS A 374 -26.43 16.11 -18.13
CA LYS A 374 -25.08 16.58 -18.49
C LYS A 374 -24.11 16.33 -17.35
N LEU A 375 -22.89 15.95 -17.67
CA LEU A 375 -21.78 15.92 -16.72
C LEU A 375 -21.51 17.36 -16.26
N ALA A 376 -21.28 17.54 -14.95
CA ALA A 376 -20.81 18.82 -14.45
C ALA A 376 -19.41 19.07 -15.07
N THR A 377 -19.33 20.06 -15.96
CA THR A 377 -18.02 20.52 -16.48
C THR A 377 -17.29 21.19 -15.31
N GLN A 378 -16.13 20.66 -14.92
CA GLN A 378 -15.23 21.32 -13.95
C GLN A 378 -14.61 22.57 -14.57
#